data_5f90d92a278839a77694904af5bb46f2
#
_entry.id   5f90d92a278839a77694904af5bb46f2
#
_cell.length_a   1.000
_cell.length_b   1.000
_cell.length_c   1.000
_cell.angle_alpha   90.00
_cell.angle_beta   90.00
_cell.angle_gamma   90.00
#
_symmetry.space_group_name_H-M   'P 1'
#
loop_
_entity.id
_entity.type
_entity.pdbx_description
1 polymer ?
#
loop_
_entity_poly.entity_id
_entity_poly.type
_entity_poly.pdbx_seq_one_letter_code
_entity_poly.pdbx_strand_id
1 'polypeptide(L)'
;GQVVQRDEVIVTVAVNMHGGKEMSSVKIYDAHKMTVFEIAEKIRSRAAKARSGDDNATMENKSFMAKIPWPFRRMVFLLFRFITNSLGFQIKSLGLGHNAFGSILLSNIGSHGLSMGFAALFPGSKLPAVIIMGKEEDKAVVRDGKIVIRKILPLTGTFDHRVMDGYHGGMLAHHIKRYLEHAELLAEAPVELKEETVKG
;
A
#
# COMPACT_ATOMS: atom_id res chain seq x y z
N GLY A 1 -8.32 21.44 5.87
CA GLY A 1 -8.46 20.01 6.17
C GLY A 1 -7.69 19.68 7.43
N GLN A 2 -8.14 18.72 8.21
CA GLN A 2 -7.41 18.27 9.39
C GLN A 2 -6.56 17.07 9.00
N VAL A 3 -5.30 17.04 9.45
CA VAL A 3 -4.46 15.84 9.42
C VAL A 3 -4.80 15.01 10.65
N VAL A 4 -5.13 13.75 10.45
CA VAL A 4 -5.48 12.83 11.52
C VAL A 4 -4.41 11.76 11.60
N GLN A 5 -3.77 11.64 12.75
CA GLN A 5 -2.86 10.55 13.05
C GLN A 5 -3.67 9.26 13.21
N ARG A 6 -3.14 8.15 12.71
CA ARG A 6 -3.76 6.83 12.80
C ARG A 6 -3.02 5.98 13.82
N ASP A 7 -3.74 5.29 14.66
CA ASP A 7 -3.17 4.41 15.69
C ASP A 7 -2.70 3.06 15.12
N GLU A 8 -3.20 2.70 13.94
CA GLU A 8 -2.88 1.41 13.29
C GLU A 8 -2.05 1.61 12.03
N VAL A 9 -0.99 0.82 11.89
CA VAL A 9 -0.21 0.71 10.65
C VAL A 9 -0.74 -0.44 9.82
N ILE A 10 -1.44 -0.11 8.74
CA ILE A 10 -2.03 -1.08 7.82
C ILE A 10 -1.33 -1.00 6.48
N VAL A 11 -0.65 -2.07 6.10
CA VAL A 11 -0.05 -2.20 4.77
C VAL A 11 -1.01 -2.94 3.85
N THR A 12 -1.41 -2.31 2.76
CA THR A 12 -2.24 -2.93 1.73
C THR A 12 -1.36 -3.39 0.58
N VAL A 13 -1.44 -4.66 0.23
CA VAL A 13 -0.68 -5.27 -0.86
C VAL A 13 -1.62 -5.61 -2.00
N ALA A 14 -1.35 -5.10 -3.19
CA ALA A 14 -2.07 -5.48 -4.40
C ALA A 14 -1.65 -6.89 -4.84
N VAL A 15 -2.63 -7.75 -5.07
CA VAL A 15 -2.43 -9.15 -5.44
C VAL A 15 -3.10 -9.43 -6.79
N ASN A 16 -2.34 -10.02 -7.71
CA ASN A 16 -2.86 -10.46 -9.00
C ASN A 16 -3.76 -11.69 -8.85
N MET A 17 -4.92 -11.62 -9.46
CA MET A 17 -5.92 -12.68 -9.52
C MET A 17 -6.06 -13.18 -10.96
N HIS A 18 -6.46 -14.46 -11.11
CA HIS A 18 -6.81 -15.04 -12.41
C HIS A 18 -5.77 -14.78 -13.53
N GLY A 19 -4.48 -14.96 -13.21
CA GLY A 19 -3.41 -14.75 -14.19
C GLY A 19 -3.20 -13.27 -14.58
N GLY A 20 -3.54 -12.33 -13.68
CA GLY A 20 -3.37 -10.90 -13.91
C GLY A 20 -4.57 -10.19 -14.57
N LYS A 21 -5.66 -10.92 -14.81
CA LYS A 21 -6.90 -10.34 -15.38
C LYS A 21 -7.68 -9.49 -14.37
N GLU A 22 -7.51 -9.80 -13.08
CA GLU A 22 -8.14 -9.06 -11.98
C GLU A 22 -7.10 -8.73 -10.91
N MET A 23 -7.35 -7.66 -10.19
CA MET A 23 -6.56 -7.27 -9.03
C MET A 23 -7.43 -7.29 -7.78
N SER A 24 -6.90 -7.89 -6.73
CA SER A 24 -7.44 -7.79 -5.37
C SER A 24 -6.42 -7.12 -4.46
N SER A 25 -6.81 -6.84 -3.23
CA SER A 25 -5.90 -6.27 -2.24
C SER A 25 -5.98 -7.05 -0.93
N VAL A 26 -4.84 -7.26 -0.31
CA VAL A 26 -4.69 -7.88 1.00
C VAL A 26 -4.24 -6.82 1.99
N LYS A 27 -4.96 -6.68 3.09
CA LYS A 27 -4.57 -5.78 4.18
C LYS A 27 -3.85 -6.55 5.27
N ILE A 28 -2.71 -6.02 5.67
CA ILE A 28 -1.90 -6.54 6.78
C ILE A 28 -1.98 -5.49 7.88
N TYR A 29 -2.66 -5.85 8.94
CA TYR A 29 -2.82 -5.03 10.13
C TYR A 29 -1.60 -5.21 11.04
N ASP A 30 -1.19 -4.14 11.70
CA ASP A 30 -0.04 -4.13 12.62
C ASP A 30 1.26 -4.71 12.00
N ALA A 31 1.51 -4.42 10.72
CA ALA A 31 2.67 -4.94 9.99
C ALA A 31 4.01 -4.63 10.70
N HIS A 32 4.07 -3.52 11.43
CA HIS A 32 5.24 -3.10 12.20
C HIS A 32 5.58 -4.01 13.39
N LYS A 33 4.64 -4.87 13.82
CA LYS A 33 4.84 -5.84 14.92
C LYS A 33 5.19 -7.25 14.44
N MET A 34 5.26 -7.44 13.11
CA MET A 34 5.41 -8.77 12.50
C MET A 34 6.79 -8.96 11.92
N THR A 35 7.26 -10.19 11.99
CA THR A 35 8.44 -10.63 11.25
C THR A 35 8.13 -10.74 9.76
N VAL A 36 9.16 -10.74 8.92
CA VAL A 36 9.01 -10.92 7.46
C VAL A 36 8.33 -12.25 7.11
N PHE A 37 8.60 -13.29 7.88
CA PHE A 37 7.99 -14.62 7.69
C PHE A 37 6.48 -14.60 7.96
N GLU A 38 6.06 -13.94 9.04
CA GLU A 38 4.63 -13.78 9.38
C GLU A 38 3.90 -12.94 8.35
N ILE A 39 4.53 -11.87 7.85
CA ILE A 39 3.99 -11.04 6.77
C ILE A 39 3.83 -11.88 5.50
N ALA A 40 4.85 -12.65 5.12
CA ALA A 40 4.82 -13.50 3.93
C ALA A 40 3.72 -14.56 4.02
N GLU A 41 3.56 -15.21 5.18
CA GLU A 41 2.51 -16.20 5.40
C GLU A 41 1.11 -15.56 5.35
N LYS A 42 0.91 -14.40 5.95
CA LYS A 42 -0.34 -13.66 5.85
C LYS A 42 -0.69 -13.25 4.43
N ILE A 43 0.30 -12.82 3.63
CA ILE A 43 0.07 -12.50 2.22
C ILE A 43 -0.34 -13.77 1.47
N ARG A 44 0.37 -14.88 1.66
CA ARG A 44 0.08 -16.15 0.97
C ARG A 44 -1.31 -16.68 1.31
N SER A 45 -1.64 -16.78 2.58
CA SER A 45 -2.93 -17.32 3.04
C SER A 45 -4.11 -16.46 2.58
N ARG A 46 -4.00 -15.14 2.68
CA ARG A 46 -5.05 -14.22 2.22
C ARG A 46 -5.14 -14.16 0.70
N ALA A 47 -4.02 -14.20 -0.01
CA ALA A 47 -4.02 -14.28 -1.46
C ALA A 47 -4.66 -15.59 -1.96
N ALA A 48 -4.43 -16.71 -1.27
CA ALA A 48 -5.08 -17.99 -1.56
C ALA A 48 -6.59 -17.90 -1.36
N LYS A 49 -7.07 -17.33 -0.23
CA LYS A 49 -8.49 -17.11 0.04
C LYS A 49 -9.14 -16.18 -0.97
N ALA A 50 -8.46 -15.10 -1.35
CA ALA A 50 -8.95 -14.20 -2.38
C ALA A 50 -9.09 -14.91 -3.73
N ARG A 51 -8.17 -15.82 -4.09
CA ARG A 51 -8.24 -16.61 -5.33
C ARG A 51 -9.30 -17.69 -5.31
N SER A 52 -9.64 -18.27 -4.16
CA SER A 52 -10.72 -19.25 -4.01
C SER A 52 -12.12 -18.62 -4.03
N GLY A 53 -12.23 -17.30 -4.07
CA GLY A 53 -13.52 -16.58 -4.02
C GLY A 53 -14.14 -16.47 -2.64
N ASP A 54 -13.43 -16.89 -1.61
CA ASP A 54 -13.90 -16.94 -0.22
C ASP A 54 -13.80 -15.57 0.50
N ASP A 55 -13.36 -14.54 -0.22
CA ASP A 55 -13.23 -13.17 0.31
C ASP A 55 -14.54 -12.37 0.07
N ASN A 56 -15.61 -12.84 0.71
CA ASN A 56 -16.97 -12.34 0.55
C ASN A 56 -17.12 -10.84 0.86
N ALA A 57 -16.36 -10.29 1.80
CA ALA A 57 -16.51 -8.90 2.22
C ALA A 57 -16.15 -7.88 1.11
N THR A 58 -15.13 -8.15 0.32
CA THR A 58 -14.72 -7.27 -0.79
C THR A 58 -15.63 -7.46 -2.01
N MET A 59 -16.13 -8.67 -2.22
CA MET A 59 -17.05 -9.01 -3.30
C MET A 59 -18.46 -8.46 -3.04
N GLU A 60 -18.97 -8.53 -1.83
CA GLU A 60 -20.30 -8.02 -1.46
C GLU A 60 -20.40 -6.51 -1.64
N ASN A 61 -19.38 -5.75 -1.28
CA ASN A 61 -19.35 -4.30 -1.46
C ASN A 61 -19.30 -3.91 -2.95
N LYS A 62 -18.58 -4.67 -3.79
CA LYS A 62 -18.60 -4.48 -5.25
C LYS A 62 -19.97 -4.81 -5.83
N SER A 63 -20.62 -5.88 -5.36
CA SER A 63 -21.94 -6.31 -5.78
C SER A 63 -23.03 -5.29 -5.42
N PHE A 64 -22.97 -4.69 -4.22
CA PHE A 64 -23.92 -3.66 -3.81
C PHE A 64 -23.84 -2.41 -4.70
N MET A 65 -22.63 -1.89 -4.94
CA MET A 65 -22.44 -0.74 -5.83
C MET A 65 -22.84 -1.03 -7.28
N ALA A 66 -22.69 -2.27 -7.74
CA ALA A 66 -23.08 -2.67 -9.08
C ALA A 66 -24.60 -2.71 -9.27
N LYS A 67 -25.37 -2.97 -8.21
CA LYS A 67 -26.85 -3.02 -8.23
C LYS A 67 -27.50 -1.65 -8.34
N ILE A 68 -26.78 -0.56 -8.06
CA ILE A 68 -27.33 0.79 -8.16
C ILE A 68 -27.42 1.21 -9.62
N PRO A 69 -28.60 1.63 -10.15
CA PRO A 69 -28.74 2.12 -11.51
C PRO A 69 -27.81 3.30 -11.81
N TRP A 70 -27.30 3.35 -13.03
CA TRP A 70 -26.25 4.30 -13.44
C TRP A 70 -26.51 5.77 -13.07
N PRO A 71 -27.68 6.39 -13.24
CA PRO A 71 -27.88 7.80 -12.91
C PRO A 71 -27.75 8.07 -11.41
N PHE A 72 -28.11 7.09 -10.56
CA PHE A 72 -28.08 7.25 -9.11
C PHE A 72 -26.70 6.98 -8.51
N ARG A 73 -25.82 6.23 -9.19
CA ARG A 73 -24.45 5.94 -8.69
C ARG A 73 -23.66 7.20 -8.36
N ARG A 74 -23.75 8.20 -9.24
CA ARG A 74 -23.05 9.48 -9.06
C ARG A 74 -23.55 10.21 -7.81
N MET A 75 -24.86 10.24 -7.60
CA MET A 75 -25.48 10.90 -6.46
C MET A 75 -25.13 10.19 -5.14
N VAL A 76 -25.24 8.86 -5.13
CA VAL A 76 -24.84 8.05 -3.98
C VAL A 76 -23.36 8.23 -3.66
N PHE A 77 -22.48 8.23 -4.67
CA PHE A 77 -21.05 8.46 -4.47
C PHE A 77 -20.76 9.87 -3.94
N LEU A 78 -21.43 10.91 -4.44
CA LEU A 78 -21.26 12.27 -3.94
C LEU A 78 -21.77 12.43 -2.52
N LEU A 79 -22.91 11.83 -2.18
CA LEU A 79 -23.47 11.81 -0.83
C LEU A 79 -22.51 11.07 0.13
N PHE A 80 -22.01 9.94 -0.28
CA PHE A 80 -21.00 9.17 0.46
C PHE A 80 -19.74 9.99 0.72
N ARG A 81 -19.22 10.62 -0.32
CA ARG A 81 -18.05 11.49 -0.22
C ARG A 81 -18.31 12.69 0.70
N PHE A 82 -19.50 13.27 0.66
CA PHE A 82 -19.89 14.35 1.54
C PHE A 82 -19.94 13.89 3.01
N ILE A 83 -20.59 12.78 3.29
CA ILE A 83 -20.71 12.22 4.65
C ILE A 83 -19.33 11.85 5.21
N THR A 84 -18.49 11.17 4.43
CA THR A 84 -17.20 10.68 4.92
C THR A 84 -16.10 11.74 4.94
N ASN A 85 -16.12 12.72 4.01
CA ASN A 85 -15.05 13.70 3.89
C ASN A 85 -15.40 15.03 4.56
N SER A 86 -16.67 15.48 4.47
CA SER A 86 -17.07 16.77 5.01
C SER A 86 -17.60 16.66 6.44
N LEU A 87 -18.37 15.62 6.73
CA LEU A 87 -18.93 15.38 8.06
C LEU A 87 -18.06 14.47 8.94
N GLY A 88 -17.04 13.80 8.35
CA GLY A 88 -16.10 12.95 9.11
C GLY A 88 -16.69 11.65 9.64
N PHE A 89 -17.92 11.27 9.26
CA PHE A 89 -18.54 10.03 9.71
C PHE A 89 -17.87 8.81 9.09
N GLN A 90 -17.64 7.78 9.92
CA GLN A 90 -17.09 6.49 9.49
C GLN A 90 -18.24 5.49 9.35
N ILE A 91 -18.40 4.89 8.17
CA ILE A 91 -19.37 3.82 7.96
C ILE A 91 -18.59 2.50 7.86
N LYS A 92 -18.23 1.95 9.02
CA LYS A 92 -17.41 0.72 9.12
C LYS A 92 -18.07 -0.47 8.42
N SER A 93 -19.41 -0.57 8.46
CA SER A 93 -20.16 -1.67 7.83
C SER A 93 -20.05 -1.73 6.31
N LEU A 94 -19.73 -0.61 5.66
CA LEU A 94 -19.53 -0.53 4.21
C LEU A 94 -18.05 -0.51 3.80
N GLY A 95 -17.13 -0.76 4.74
CA GLY A 95 -15.69 -0.70 4.47
C GLY A 95 -15.17 0.72 4.14
N LEU A 96 -15.96 1.76 4.41
CA LEU A 96 -15.69 3.15 4.09
C LEU A 96 -15.26 3.92 5.35
N GLY A 97 -14.25 3.42 6.02
CA GLY A 97 -13.58 4.09 7.13
C GLY A 97 -12.39 4.93 6.66
N HIS A 98 -11.79 5.68 7.60
CA HIS A 98 -10.55 6.42 7.33
C HIS A 98 -9.39 5.53 6.89
N ASN A 99 -9.45 4.20 7.18
CA ASN A 99 -8.46 3.19 6.85
C ASN A 99 -8.91 2.23 5.73
N ALA A 100 -9.83 2.67 4.85
CA ALA A 100 -10.36 1.81 3.79
C ALA A 100 -9.24 1.20 2.90
N PHE A 101 -8.17 1.96 2.65
CA PHE A 101 -7.02 1.53 1.84
C PHE A 101 -5.72 1.35 2.65
N GLY A 102 -5.78 1.48 3.98
CA GLY A 102 -4.62 1.34 4.86
C GLY A 102 -3.73 2.58 4.92
N SER A 103 -2.55 2.42 5.51
CA SER A 103 -1.55 3.48 5.68
C SER A 103 -0.65 3.64 4.44
N ILE A 104 -0.38 2.53 3.73
CA ILE A 104 0.42 2.50 2.51
C ILE A 104 -0.09 1.40 1.59
N LEU A 105 -0.03 1.62 0.29
CA LEU A 105 -0.33 0.60 -0.71
C LEU A 105 0.96 0.17 -1.40
N LEU A 106 1.18 -1.13 -1.45
CA LEU A 106 2.27 -1.76 -2.20
C LEU A 106 1.71 -2.47 -3.43
N SER A 107 2.28 -2.22 -4.60
CA SER A 107 1.92 -2.90 -5.84
C SER A 107 3.16 -3.39 -6.57
N ASN A 108 3.06 -4.56 -7.20
CA ASN A 108 4.13 -5.14 -8.01
C ASN A 108 3.71 -5.18 -9.48
N ILE A 109 4.23 -4.26 -10.27
CA ILE A 109 4.04 -4.21 -11.72
C ILE A 109 5.10 -5.00 -12.49
N GLY A 110 6.19 -5.37 -11.82
CA GLY A 110 7.24 -6.23 -12.40
C GLY A 110 6.70 -7.58 -12.82
N SER A 111 5.66 -8.09 -12.16
CA SER A 111 4.94 -9.30 -12.56
C SER A 111 4.27 -9.18 -13.94
N HIS A 112 4.06 -7.97 -14.43
CA HIS A 112 3.54 -7.65 -15.78
C HIS A 112 4.65 -7.24 -16.75
N GLY A 113 5.94 -7.38 -16.34
CA GLY A 113 7.09 -7.05 -17.17
C GLY A 113 7.46 -5.56 -17.20
N LEU A 114 6.80 -4.72 -16.40
CA LEU A 114 7.04 -3.27 -16.37
C LEU A 114 8.19 -2.94 -15.42
N SER A 115 9.20 -2.23 -15.93
CA SER A 115 10.38 -1.84 -15.14
C SER A 115 10.09 -0.68 -14.19
N MET A 116 9.18 0.22 -14.55
CA MET A 116 8.88 1.41 -13.76
C MET A 116 7.43 1.88 -13.98
N GLY A 117 6.80 2.40 -12.95
CA GLY A 117 5.47 3.00 -13.03
C GLY A 117 5.20 3.91 -11.84
N PHE A 118 4.27 4.84 -12.00
CA PHE A 118 3.83 5.74 -10.95
C PHE A 118 2.32 5.63 -10.79
N ALA A 119 1.87 5.40 -9.57
CA ALA A 119 0.44 5.34 -9.29
C ALA A 119 -0.13 6.73 -9.04
N ALA A 120 -1.29 7.01 -9.61
CA ALA A 120 -2.07 8.15 -9.20
C ALA A 120 -2.74 7.88 -7.86
N LEU A 121 -2.65 8.84 -6.93
CA LEU A 121 -3.39 8.79 -5.68
C LEU A 121 -4.87 9.06 -5.95
N PHE A 122 -5.72 8.09 -5.63
CA PHE A 122 -7.16 8.27 -5.72
C PHE A 122 -7.64 9.19 -4.59
N PRO A 123 -8.24 10.36 -4.88
CA PRO A 123 -8.57 11.38 -3.86
C PRO A 123 -9.49 10.87 -2.75
N GLY A 124 -10.34 9.89 -3.03
CA GLY A 124 -11.24 9.28 -2.05
C GLY A 124 -10.60 8.22 -1.16
N SER A 125 -9.39 7.76 -1.49
CA SER A 125 -8.73 6.67 -0.77
C SER A 125 -8.19 7.10 0.60
N LYS A 126 -7.90 8.38 0.79
CA LYS A 126 -7.20 8.94 1.96
C LYS A 126 -5.86 8.22 2.21
N LEU A 127 -5.25 7.71 1.15
CA LEU A 127 -3.99 6.98 1.18
C LEU A 127 -2.84 7.97 1.06
N PRO A 128 -1.94 8.06 2.05
CA PRO A 128 -0.84 9.01 2.02
C PRO A 128 0.28 8.63 1.08
N ALA A 129 0.45 7.33 0.81
CA ALA A 129 1.55 6.84 -0.02
C ALA A 129 1.19 5.57 -0.79
N VAL A 130 1.73 5.47 -2.01
CA VAL A 130 1.73 4.24 -2.82
C VAL A 130 3.17 3.96 -3.23
N ILE A 131 3.63 2.73 -3.02
CA ILE A 131 4.93 2.26 -3.52
C ILE A 131 4.70 1.19 -4.56
N ILE A 132 5.39 1.32 -5.69
CA ILE A 132 5.34 0.38 -6.79
C ILE A 132 6.70 -0.26 -6.96
N MET A 133 6.71 -1.59 -7.01
CA MET A 133 7.86 -2.40 -7.36
C MET A 133 7.83 -2.71 -8.86
N GLY A 134 8.90 -2.34 -9.56
CA GLY A 134 9.10 -2.67 -10.97
C GLY A 134 9.69 -4.07 -11.15
N LYS A 135 10.01 -4.38 -12.40
CA LYS A 135 10.71 -5.62 -12.77
C LYS A 135 12.18 -5.55 -12.35
N GLU A 136 12.66 -6.64 -11.75
CA GLU A 136 14.09 -6.81 -11.51
C GLU A 136 14.84 -6.99 -12.83
N GLU A 137 15.91 -6.21 -13.01
CA GLU A 137 16.73 -6.22 -14.23
C GLU A 137 18.20 -6.10 -13.90
N ASP A 138 19.04 -6.72 -14.73
CA ASP A 138 20.49 -6.52 -14.66
C ASP A 138 20.84 -5.14 -15.21
N LYS A 139 21.52 -4.32 -14.39
CA LYS A 139 21.94 -2.97 -14.75
C LYS A 139 23.42 -2.75 -14.44
N ALA A 140 24.09 -1.97 -15.29
CA ALA A 140 25.43 -1.47 -15.01
C ALA A 140 25.33 -0.40 -13.91
N VAL A 141 26.00 -0.63 -12.80
CA VAL A 141 26.06 0.30 -11.66
C VAL A 141 27.51 0.52 -11.24
N VAL A 142 27.76 1.66 -10.62
CA VAL A 142 29.09 1.96 -10.08
C VAL A 142 29.13 1.49 -8.61
N ARG A 143 30.11 0.61 -8.31
CA ARG A 143 30.45 0.19 -6.94
C ARG A 143 31.97 0.26 -6.78
N ASP A 144 32.43 0.92 -5.74
CA ASP A 144 33.86 1.08 -5.43
C ASP A 144 34.69 1.63 -6.62
N GLY A 145 34.10 2.61 -7.33
CA GLY A 145 34.73 3.23 -8.51
C GLY A 145 34.77 2.36 -9.78
N LYS A 146 34.13 1.16 -9.76
CA LYS A 146 34.08 0.25 -10.90
C LYS A 146 32.66 0.07 -11.42
N ILE A 147 32.53 -0.12 -12.71
CA ILE A 147 31.25 -0.51 -13.33
C ILE A 147 31.07 -2.01 -13.17
N VAL A 148 29.99 -2.40 -12.51
CA VAL A 148 29.64 -3.81 -12.28
C VAL A 148 28.18 -4.06 -12.68
N ILE A 149 27.88 -5.28 -13.11
CA ILE A 149 26.48 -5.69 -13.36
C ILE A 149 25.86 -6.15 -12.04
N ARG A 150 24.69 -5.59 -11.72
CA ARG A 150 23.91 -5.95 -10.54
C ARG A 150 22.43 -6.03 -10.86
N LYS A 151 21.74 -6.92 -10.15
CA LYS A 151 20.27 -6.97 -10.15
C LYS A 151 19.72 -5.76 -9.42
N ILE A 152 18.92 -4.98 -10.11
CA ILE A 152 18.30 -3.77 -9.59
C ILE A 152 16.79 -3.93 -9.60
N LEU A 153 16.17 -3.74 -8.45
CA LEU A 153 14.74 -3.65 -8.26
C LEU A 153 14.34 -2.17 -8.21
N PRO A 154 13.69 -1.62 -9.25
CA PRO A 154 13.21 -0.25 -9.21
C PRO A 154 12.03 -0.14 -8.25
N LEU A 155 12.09 0.83 -7.35
CA LEU A 155 10.99 1.23 -6.47
C LEU A 155 10.61 2.67 -6.79
N THR A 156 9.33 2.90 -7.01
CA THR A 156 8.79 4.25 -7.20
C THR A 156 7.75 4.55 -6.14
N GLY A 157 7.69 5.79 -5.68
CA GLY A 157 6.75 6.23 -4.66
C GLY A 157 5.94 7.44 -5.14
N THR A 158 4.64 7.42 -4.84
CA THR A 158 3.75 8.59 -4.98
C THR A 158 3.21 8.94 -3.61
N PHE A 159 3.34 10.20 -3.22
CA PHE A 159 2.97 10.68 -1.89
C PHE A 159 1.94 11.81 -1.98
N ASP A 160 1.05 11.87 -1.00
CA ASP A 160 0.14 13.00 -0.82
C ASP A 160 0.88 14.14 -0.13
N HIS A 161 1.26 15.16 -0.90
CA HIS A 161 2.05 16.29 -0.41
C HIS A 161 1.32 17.16 0.64
N ARG A 162 0.03 16.90 0.88
CA ARG A 162 -0.72 17.53 1.98
C ARG A 162 -0.37 16.93 3.35
N VAL A 163 0.19 15.71 3.36
CA VAL A 163 0.49 14.93 4.56
C VAL A 163 1.98 14.65 4.71
N MET A 164 2.69 14.51 3.59
CA MET A 164 4.11 14.18 3.53
C MET A 164 4.83 15.17 2.62
N ASP A 165 5.97 15.64 3.05
CA ASP A 165 6.88 16.47 2.25
C ASP A 165 8.09 15.67 1.73
N GLY A 166 9.02 16.37 1.09
CA GLY A 166 10.23 15.76 0.54
C GLY A 166 11.12 15.14 1.61
N TYR A 167 11.13 15.68 2.82
CA TYR A 167 11.90 15.12 3.94
C TYR A 167 11.34 13.75 4.35
N HIS A 168 10.05 13.64 4.56
CA HIS A 168 9.40 12.38 4.91
C HIS A 168 9.55 11.32 3.81
N GLY A 169 9.40 11.73 2.54
CA GLY A 169 9.62 10.85 1.40
C GLY A 169 11.06 10.36 1.30
N GLY A 170 12.03 11.23 1.51
CA GLY A 170 13.45 10.92 1.53
C GLY A 170 13.83 9.96 2.66
N MET A 171 13.34 10.21 3.87
CA MET A 171 13.55 9.33 5.02
C MET A 171 12.97 7.92 4.76
N LEU A 172 11.75 7.84 4.24
CA LEU A 172 11.13 6.55 3.90
C LEU A 172 11.96 5.80 2.85
N ALA A 173 12.40 6.47 1.79
CA ALA A 173 13.24 5.87 0.76
C ALA A 173 14.58 5.39 1.31
N HIS A 174 15.21 6.17 2.20
CA HIS A 174 16.47 5.80 2.86
C HIS A 174 16.30 4.53 3.71
N HIS A 175 15.25 4.47 4.54
CA HIS A 175 14.98 3.30 5.37
C HIS A 175 14.68 2.06 4.52
N ILE A 176 13.83 2.17 3.48
CA ILE A 176 13.54 1.05 2.59
C ILE A 176 14.84 0.54 1.94
N LYS A 177 15.67 1.44 1.41
CA LYS A 177 16.95 1.07 0.81
C LYS A 177 17.86 0.36 1.80
N ARG A 178 18.00 0.87 3.02
CA ARG A 178 18.81 0.27 4.09
C ARG A 178 18.39 -1.18 4.38
N TYR A 179 17.10 -1.42 4.56
CA TYR A 179 16.59 -2.77 4.83
C TYR A 179 16.72 -3.72 3.65
N LEU A 180 16.64 -3.22 2.42
CA LEU A 180 16.85 -4.05 1.23
C LEU A 180 18.33 -4.37 0.98
N GLU A 181 19.24 -3.47 1.30
CA GLU A 181 20.69 -3.68 1.19
C GLU A 181 21.23 -4.54 2.35
N HIS A 182 20.56 -4.54 3.50
CA HIS A 182 20.93 -5.24 4.74
C HIS A 182 19.80 -6.19 5.17
N ALA A 183 19.59 -7.25 4.39
CA ALA A 183 18.49 -8.20 4.63
C ALA A 183 18.58 -8.91 5.99
N GLU A 184 19.76 -8.98 6.61
CA GLU A 184 19.98 -9.47 7.95
C GLU A 184 19.16 -8.71 9.00
N LEU A 185 18.94 -7.41 8.80
CA LEU A 185 18.11 -6.58 9.70
C LEU A 185 16.62 -7.00 9.69
N LEU A 186 16.19 -7.73 8.67
CA LEU A 186 14.81 -8.22 8.54
C LEU A 186 14.60 -9.57 9.24
N ALA A 187 15.67 -10.25 9.63
CA ALA A 187 15.60 -11.52 10.35
C ALA A 187 15.29 -11.35 11.84
N GLU A 188 15.57 -10.17 12.39
CA GLU A 188 15.26 -9.82 13.77
C GLU A 188 13.81 -9.37 13.91
N ALA A 189 13.21 -9.67 15.07
CA ALA A 189 11.90 -9.11 15.40
C ALA A 189 11.98 -7.58 15.38
N PRO A 190 10.94 -6.88 14.87
CA PRO A 190 10.98 -5.42 14.87
C PRO A 190 11.17 -4.91 16.30
N VAL A 191 12.26 -4.20 16.51
CA VAL A 191 12.49 -3.45 17.75
C VAL A 191 11.39 -2.39 17.83
N GLU A 192 10.65 -2.33 18.94
CA GLU A 192 9.75 -1.21 19.20
C GLU A 192 10.56 0.07 18.99
N LEU A 193 10.23 0.82 17.96
CA LEU A 193 10.80 2.14 17.72
C LEU A 193 10.37 2.98 18.93
N LYS A 194 11.25 3.10 19.93
CA LYS A 194 11.13 4.13 20.94
C LYS A 194 11.03 5.44 20.17
N GLU A 195 9.98 6.19 20.44
CA GLU A 195 9.80 7.54 19.92
C GLU A 195 11.08 8.35 20.21
N GLU A 196 12.00 8.37 19.25
CA GLU A 196 13.01 9.40 19.23
C GLU A 196 12.26 10.69 18.94
N THR A 197 11.98 11.41 20.01
CA THR A 197 11.48 12.77 20.00
C THR A 197 12.41 13.56 19.09
N VAL A 198 11.96 13.83 17.87
CA VAL A 198 12.59 14.81 17.00
C VAL A 198 12.40 16.14 17.70
N LYS A 199 13.38 16.49 18.53
CA LYS A 199 13.55 17.88 19.00
C LYS A 199 14.02 18.66 17.79
N GLY A 200 13.13 19.53 17.33
CA GLY A 200 13.24 20.45 16.19
C GLY A 200 14.43 21.40 16.23
#